data_69718f11f932bbd5b570cf0d73529984
#
_entry.id   69718f11f932bbd5b570cf0d73529984
#
_cell.length_a   1.000
_cell.length_b   1.000
_cell.length_c   1.000
_cell.angle_alpha   90.00
_cell.angle_beta   90.00
_cell.angle_gamma   90.00
#
_symmetry.space_group_name_H-M   'P 1'
#
loop_
_entity.id
_entity.type
_entity.pdbx_description
1 polymer ?
#
loop_
_entity_poly.entity_id
_entity_poly.type
_entity_poly.pdbx_seq_one_letter_code
_entity_poly.pdbx_strand_id
1 'polypeptide(L)'
;MCGVLGTHDRTVDVARYASWGLFALQHRGQESAGIAVTDGHDVELKKGMGLLTEAIKELPSLPSYMGTGHVRYSTTGSNNPRNIQPLVIHYQGGQIAVAHNGNLTNALSIRKRLEADGSIFQTTMDSEVIVNLIARSKAETQAERIADAARQIEGAFSLVITTNDSLVGVRDPQGFRPLCLGKTENGYVLSSESCAFDAIKAEFIRHIDPGEMVIIDDSGVRSTIYAEPEKIDKKLCVFEYIYFARGDSHIDGQSVYQSRLNMGRELYNETKYDADIVMSIPDSGTTAALGYARASGIPFAEGLVKNRYSGRTFIKPNQEERELAVRMKLNALPHIVGGKRIVLIDDSIVRGTTSGIIVKMLKEAGAKEIYMCISSPTIEYSCHYGIDTSVRKELIAATHTVDEIRDFIKADKLHYLSREGLCRAVSDVKPDDLCFACFNGDYSVAVPADQEEGVKYVLE
;
A
#
# COMPACT_ATOMS: atom_id res chain seq x y z
N MET A 1 3.48 2.42 0.35
CA MET A 1 2.33 1.87 1.10
C MET A 1 2.86 0.87 2.09
N CYS A 2 2.48 0.99 3.35
CA CYS A 2 2.97 0.10 4.41
C CYS A 2 2.04 -1.09 4.65
N GLY A 3 2.53 -2.11 5.34
CA GLY A 3 1.73 -3.19 5.91
C GLY A 3 1.76 -3.10 7.43
N VAL A 4 0.60 -3.16 8.06
CA VAL A 4 0.44 -3.18 9.52
C VAL A 4 -0.24 -4.47 9.96
N LEU A 5 0.16 -4.96 11.13
CA LEU A 5 -0.40 -6.16 11.74
C LEU A 5 -0.42 -5.96 13.26
N GLY A 6 -1.47 -6.45 13.92
CA GLY A 6 -1.56 -6.55 15.38
C GLY A 6 -2.14 -7.87 15.79
N THR A 7 -1.66 -8.44 16.88
CA THR A 7 -2.14 -9.71 17.43
C THR A 7 -2.40 -9.57 18.93
N HIS A 8 -3.53 -10.06 19.38
CA HIS A 8 -3.88 -10.23 20.81
C HIS A 8 -4.31 -11.69 21.00
N ASP A 9 -3.45 -12.51 21.63
CA ASP A 9 -3.73 -13.91 21.90
C ASP A 9 -2.77 -14.40 23.00
N ARG A 10 -3.30 -15.00 24.06
CA ARG A 10 -2.53 -15.51 25.20
C ARG A 10 -2.00 -16.94 25.01
N THR A 11 -2.38 -17.59 23.90
CA THR A 11 -2.11 -19.01 23.68
C THR A 11 -1.07 -19.27 22.59
N VAL A 12 -0.68 -18.24 21.82
CA VAL A 12 0.28 -18.34 20.73
C VAL A 12 1.56 -17.55 21.02
N ASP A 13 2.63 -17.87 20.30
CA ASP A 13 3.82 -17.03 20.23
C ASP A 13 3.52 -15.81 19.34
N VAL A 14 3.16 -14.69 19.97
CA VAL A 14 2.72 -13.46 19.31
C VAL A 14 3.82 -12.87 18.42
N ALA A 15 5.09 -12.97 18.82
CA ALA A 15 6.22 -12.49 18.01
C ALA A 15 6.32 -13.28 16.69
N ARG A 16 6.11 -14.59 16.76
CA ARG A 16 6.12 -15.47 15.59
C ARG A 16 4.90 -15.23 14.69
N TYR A 17 3.71 -15.07 15.26
CA TYR A 17 2.50 -14.75 14.51
C TYR A 17 2.65 -13.40 13.79
N ALA A 18 3.19 -12.37 14.47
CA ALA A 18 3.49 -11.10 13.85
C ALA A 18 4.50 -11.24 12.69
N SER A 19 5.54 -12.04 12.86
CA SER A 19 6.53 -12.31 11.81
C SER A 19 5.89 -12.98 10.58
N TRP A 20 5.08 -14.03 10.75
CA TRP A 20 4.43 -14.72 9.63
C TRP A 20 3.42 -13.81 8.90
N GLY A 21 2.60 -13.08 9.64
CA GLY A 21 1.64 -12.15 9.04
C GLY A 21 2.32 -11.00 8.30
N LEU A 22 3.41 -10.44 8.85
CA LEU A 22 4.20 -9.41 8.15
C LEU A 22 4.93 -9.96 6.92
N PHE A 23 5.38 -11.22 6.95
CA PHE A 23 5.95 -11.87 5.77
C PHE A 23 4.92 -11.97 4.64
N ALA A 24 3.66 -12.29 4.97
CA ALA A 24 2.57 -12.28 4.00
C ALA A 24 2.27 -10.88 3.46
N LEU A 25 2.55 -9.82 4.23
CA LEU A 25 2.41 -8.41 3.85
C LEU A 25 3.67 -7.78 3.25
N GLN A 26 4.77 -8.54 3.03
CA GLN A 26 6.05 -8.01 2.58
C GLN A 26 5.97 -7.24 1.25
N HIS A 27 5.01 -7.56 0.38
CA HIS A 27 4.77 -6.86 -0.87
C HIS A 27 4.39 -5.39 -0.66
N ARG A 28 3.85 -5.02 0.52
CA ARG A 28 3.47 -3.65 0.87
C ARG A 28 4.67 -2.79 1.28
N GLY A 29 5.74 -3.38 1.83
CA GLY A 29 6.92 -2.63 2.26
C GLY A 29 8.18 -3.48 2.25
N GLN A 30 9.29 -2.95 1.71
CA GLN A 30 10.57 -3.65 1.57
C GLN A 30 11.77 -2.84 2.06
N GLU A 31 11.54 -1.66 2.65
CA GLU A 31 12.62 -0.77 3.08
C GLU A 31 13.07 -1.02 4.50
N SER A 32 12.13 -1.34 5.36
CA SER A 32 12.40 -1.70 6.76
C SER A 32 11.24 -2.48 7.36
N ALA A 33 11.49 -3.17 8.46
CA ALA A 33 10.48 -3.90 9.22
C ALA A 33 10.72 -3.78 10.71
N GLY A 34 9.65 -3.95 11.50
CA GLY A 34 9.73 -3.98 12.96
C GLY A 34 8.57 -4.74 13.58
N ILE A 35 8.84 -5.32 14.75
CA ILE A 35 7.89 -6.03 15.60
C ILE A 35 8.11 -5.54 17.03
N ALA A 36 7.04 -5.07 17.66
CA ALA A 36 6.97 -4.79 19.08
C ALA A 36 6.00 -5.77 19.74
N VAL A 37 6.39 -6.37 20.87
CA VAL A 37 5.53 -7.26 21.64
C VAL A 37 5.49 -6.79 23.09
N THR A 38 4.39 -7.07 23.79
CA THR A 38 4.20 -6.67 25.18
C THR A 38 3.48 -7.75 26.00
N ASP A 39 3.84 -7.84 27.28
CA ASP A 39 3.16 -8.61 28.32
C ASP A 39 2.18 -7.74 29.14
N GLY A 40 2.02 -6.47 28.76
CA GLY A 40 1.23 -5.47 29.47
C GLY A 40 2.05 -4.59 30.42
N HIS A 41 3.28 -4.99 30.75
CA HIS A 41 4.21 -4.25 31.63
C HIS A 41 5.44 -3.77 30.88
N ASP A 42 6.07 -4.68 30.14
CA ASP A 42 7.25 -4.42 29.33
C ASP A 42 6.95 -4.49 27.84
N VAL A 43 7.77 -3.81 27.02
CA VAL A 43 7.72 -3.89 25.55
C VAL A 43 9.10 -4.25 25.03
N GLU A 44 9.19 -5.33 24.25
CA GLU A 44 10.39 -5.63 23.48
C GLU A 44 10.18 -5.27 22.00
N LEU A 45 11.07 -4.43 21.43
CA LEU A 45 11.07 -3.99 20.05
C LEU A 45 12.27 -4.55 19.30
N LYS A 46 12.02 -5.24 18.19
CA LYS A 46 13.05 -5.57 17.17
C LYS A 46 12.70 -4.88 15.88
N LYS A 47 13.64 -4.13 15.31
CA LYS A 47 13.44 -3.44 14.02
C LYS A 47 14.75 -3.26 13.26
N GLY A 48 14.68 -3.20 11.94
CA GLY A 48 15.85 -3.04 11.08
C GLY A 48 15.48 -2.60 9.67
N MET A 49 16.52 -2.26 8.90
CA MET A 49 16.40 -1.94 7.48
C MET A 49 16.36 -3.22 6.65
N GLY A 50 15.75 -3.17 5.45
CA GLY A 50 15.64 -4.28 4.52
C GLY A 50 14.33 -5.06 4.66
N LEU A 51 14.29 -6.24 4.04
CA LEU A 51 13.18 -7.17 4.14
C LEU A 51 13.04 -7.68 5.58
N LEU A 52 11.86 -8.18 5.94
CA LEU A 52 11.58 -8.67 7.29
C LEU A 52 12.66 -9.66 7.80
N THR A 53 13.07 -10.60 6.96
CA THR A 53 14.08 -11.61 7.30
C THR A 53 15.51 -11.07 7.43
N GLU A 54 15.78 -9.91 6.83
CA GLU A 54 17.06 -9.19 6.95
C GLU A 54 17.04 -8.26 8.15
N ALA A 55 15.91 -7.57 8.35
CA ALA A 55 15.70 -6.59 9.41
C ALA A 55 15.62 -7.22 10.80
N ILE A 56 15.00 -8.41 10.90
CA ILE A 56 14.75 -9.11 12.16
C ILE A 56 15.35 -10.51 12.08
N LYS A 57 16.60 -10.64 12.54
CA LYS A 57 17.32 -11.91 12.58
C LYS A 57 16.88 -12.78 13.75
N GLU A 58 16.53 -12.15 14.86
CA GLU A 58 16.05 -12.79 16.08
C GLU A 58 14.75 -12.11 16.51
N LEU A 59 13.70 -12.93 16.68
CA LEU A 59 12.40 -12.43 17.14
C LEU A 59 12.51 -11.89 18.58
N PRO A 60 11.58 -10.99 19.00
CA PRO A 60 11.43 -10.65 20.41
C PRO A 60 11.26 -11.94 21.25
N SER A 61 11.90 -11.95 22.41
CA SER A 61 11.93 -13.10 23.32
C SER A 61 11.04 -12.93 24.55
N LEU A 62 10.51 -11.70 24.75
CA LEU A 62 9.60 -11.39 25.85
C LEU A 62 8.35 -12.30 25.76
N PRO A 63 8.01 -13.09 26.78
CA PRO A 63 6.74 -13.79 26.86
C PRO A 63 5.59 -12.76 26.82
N SER A 64 4.83 -12.77 25.74
CA SER A 64 3.89 -11.70 25.44
C SER A 64 2.57 -12.24 24.91
N TYR A 65 1.50 -11.46 25.04
CA TYR A 65 0.18 -11.80 24.53
C TYR A 65 -0.36 -10.75 23.54
N MET A 66 0.34 -9.64 23.37
CA MET A 66 0.02 -8.64 22.34
C MET A 66 1.27 -8.29 21.54
N GLY A 67 1.05 -7.96 20.27
CA GLY A 67 2.13 -7.49 19.40
C GLY A 67 1.63 -6.62 18.27
N THR A 68 2.49 -5.70 17.85
CA THR A 68 2.28 -4.80 16.70
C THR A 68 3.46 -4.91 15.76
N GLY A 69 3.17 -5.07 14.47
CA GLY A 69 4.18 -5.22 13.44
C GLY A 69 3.99 -4.26 12.27
N HIS A 70 5.09 -3.95 11.59
CA HIS A 70 5.12 -3.02 10.47
C HIS A 70 6.13 -3.45 9.41
N VAL A 71 5.74 -3.37 8.13
CA VAL A 71 6.65 -3.38 6.97
C VAL A 71 6.52 -2.06 6.23
N ARG A 72 7.64 -1.36 6.02
CA ARG A 72 7.67 0.04 5.57
C ARG A 72 7.93 0.17 4.08
N TYR A 73 7.14 1.05 3.48
CA TYR A 73 7.40 1.73 2.23
C TYR A 73 7.27 3.24 2.49
N SER A 74 8.36 3.98 2.38
CA SER A 74 8.39 5.39 2.77
C SER A 74 7.50 6.25 1.89
N THR A 75 6.62 7.02 2.52
CA THR A 75 5.76 8.04 1.89
C THR A 75 6.12 9.42 2.38
N THR A 76 6.31 9.58 3.69
CA THR A 76 6.81 10.79 4.34
C THR A 76 8.05 10.45 5.16
N GLY A 77 9.04 11.36 5.17
CA GLY A 77 10.35 11.17 5.78
C GLY A 77 11.29 10.27 4.97
N SER A 78 12.59 10.46 5.18
CA SER A 78 13.63 9.72 4.48
C SER A 78 13.68 8.24 4.87
N ASN A 79 14.37 7.44 4.05
CA ASN A 79 14.67 6.04 4.38
C ASN A 79 15.80 5.97 5.42
N ASN A 80 15.49 6.42 6.65
CA ASN A 80 16.40 6.52 7.79
C ASN A 80 16.01 5.50 8.87
N PRO A 81 16.96 4.82 9.54
CA PRO A 81 16.68 3.90 10.64
C PRO A 81 15.83 4.48 11.77
N ARG A 82 15.87 5.80 12.00
CA ARG A 82 15.00 6.47 13.00
C ARG A 82 13.51 6.39 12.63
N ASN A 83 13.21 6.28 11.34
CA ASN A 83 11.86 6.25 10.79
C ASN A 83 11.28 4.82 10.69
N ILE A 84 11.91 3.82 11.30
CA ILE A 84 11.39 2.45 11.32
C ILE A 84 10.28 2.33 12.36
N GLN A 85 9.16 1.76 11.95
CA GLN A 85 8.02 1.46 12.82
C GLN A 85 8.00 -0.02 13.24
N PRO A 86 7.32 -0.39 14.35
CA PRO A 86 6.48 0.44 15.21
C PRO A 86 7.27 1.51 15.98
N LEU A 87 6.59 2.65 16.26
CA LEU A 87 7.08 3.63 17.22
C LEU A 87 6.67 3.19 18.62
N VAL A 88 7.66 2.95 19.50
CA VAL A 88 7.41 2.61 20.89
C VAL A 88 7.75 3.82 21.76
N ILE A 89 6.80 4.24 22.57
CA ILE A 89 7.00 5.32 23.54
C ILE A 89 6.47 4.94 24.91
N HIS A 90 7.11 5.51 25.93
CA HIS A 90 6.70 5.46 27.33
C HIS A 90 6.25 6.86 27.75
N TYR A 91 5.10 6.95 28.38
CA TYR A 91 4.57 8.21 28.87
C TYR A 91 3.74 7.98 30.15
N GLN A 92 3.21 9.04 30.76
CA GLN A 92 2.47 8.92 32.03
C GLN A 92 1.29 7.94 31.97
N GLY A 93 0.66 7.75 30.79
CA GLY A 93 -0.46 6.79 30.60
C GLY A 93 0.00 5.35 30.39
N GLY A 94 1.29 5.04 30.39
CA GLY A 94 1.87 3.70 30.16
C GLY A 94 2.77 3.63 28.94
N GLN A 95 2.73 2.48 28.26
CA GLN A 95 3.50 2.23 27.06
C GLN A 95 2.56 2.08 25.86
N ILE A 96 2.99 2.55 24.70
CA ILE A 96 2.29 2.30 23.44
C ILE A 96 3.29 1.95 22.34
N ALA A 97 2.88 1.05 21.44
CA ALA A 97 3.57 0.79 20.19
C ALA A 97 2.60 1.08 19.02
N VAL A 98 2.99 1.94 18.11
CA VAL A 98 2.13 2.42 17.00
C VAL A 98 2.71 2.03 15.66
N ALA A 99 1.92 1.33 14.85
CA ALA A 99 2.16 1.08 13.43
C ALA A 99 1.12 1.83 12.59
N HIS A 100 1.59 2.54 11.56
CA HIS A 100 0.78 3.39 10.68
C HIS A 100 0.98 3.04 9.22
N ASN A 101 -0.12 2.83 8.51
CA ASN A 101 -0.17 2.75 7.05
C ASN A 101 -1.00 3.91 6.51
N GLY A 102 -0.35 4.85 5.84
CA GLY A 102 -1.00 6.03 5.30
C GLY A 102 -0.06 7.23 5.13
N ASN A 103 -0.64 8.42 5.15
CA ASN A 103 0.03 9.71 5.14
C ASN A 103 -0.92 10.79 5.66
N LEU A 104 -0.47 11.56 6.64
CA LEU A 104 -1.25 12.64 7.23
C LEU A 104 -1.04 13.95 6.47
N THR A 105 -2.12 14.56 6.01
CA THR A 105 -2.07 15.83 5.28
C THR A 105 -1.82 17.03 6.19
N ASN A 106 -2.18 16.94 7.47
CA ASN A 106 -2.00 18.02 8.44
C ASN A 106 -0.82 17.81 9.41
N ALA A 107 0.06 16.81 9.18
CA ALA A 107 1.16 16.47 10.07
C ALA A 107 2.08 17.65 10.39
N LEU A 108 2.44 18.45 9.39
CA LEU A 108 3.34 19.60 9.57
C LEU A 108 2.73 20.68 10.48
N SER A 109 1.46 21.00 10.29
CA SER A 109 0.78 22.01 11.13
C SER A 109 0.64 21.55 12.57
N ILE A 110 0.31 20.26 12.78
CA ILE A 110 0.27 19.67 14.12
C ILE A 110 1.66 19.68 14.76
N ARG A 111 2.69 19.25 14.02
CA ARG A 111 4.07 19.24 14.52
C ARG A 111 4.51 20.61 14.98
N LYS A 112 4.36 21.66 14.15
CA LYS A 112 4.70 23.06 14.51
C LYS A 112 3.98 23.51 15.79
N ARG A 113 2.69 23.19 15.95
CA ARG A 113 1.92 23.50 17.15
C ARG A 113 2.49 22.78 18.38
N LEU A 114 2.78 21.49 18.25
CA LEU A 114 3.31 20.68 19.36
C LEU A 114 4.72 21.10 19.76
N GLU A 115 5.58 21.45 18.81
CA GLU A 115 6.93 21.97 19.07
C GLU A 115 6.88 23.33 19.79
N ALA A 116 5.96 24.21 19.39
CA ALA A 116 5.72 25.48 20.10
C ALA A 116 5.28 25.27 21.55
N ASP A 117 4.57 24.18 21.82
CA ASP A 117 4.16 23.76 23.17
C ASP A 117 5.22 22.91 23.90
N GLY A 118 6.45 22.80 23.36
CA GLY A 118 7.59 22.11 23.98
C GLY A 118 7.65 20.59 23.75
N SER A 119 6.89 20.02 22.81
CA SER A 119 7.05 18.61 22.41
C SER A 119 8.39 18.41 21.69
N ILE A 120 9.02 17.25 21.93
CA ILE A 120 10.28 16.84 21.30
C ILE A 120 9.98 15.75 20.27
N PHE A 121 10.51 15.92 19.06
CA PHE A 121 10.41 14.95 17.99
C PHE A 121 11.77 14.31 17.70
N GLN A 122 11.79 12.99 17.51
CA GLN A 122 13.01 12.21 17.26
C GLN A 122 13.10 11.71 15.83
N THR A 123 11.98 11.72 15.10
CA THR A 123 11.86 11.21 13.74
C THR A 123 11.37 12.31 12.78
N THR A 124 11.44 12.03 11.49
CA THR A 124 10.86 12.87 10.44
C THR A 124 9.58 12.27 9.85
N MET A 125 8.94 11.35 10.60
CA MET A 125 7.67 10.73 10.19
C MET A 125 6.47 11.56 10.67
N ASP A 126 5.43 11.53 9.85
CA ASP A 126 4.10 12.02 10.22
C ASP A 126 3.50 11.26 11.40
N SER A 127 3.80 9.96 11.52
CA SER A 127 3.29 9.09 12.58
C SER A 127 3.69 9.52 13.99
N GLU A 128 4.78 10.30 14.16
CA GLU A 128 5.22 10.77 15.49
C GLU A 128 4.28 11.84 16.08
N VAL A 129 3.52 12.56 15.24
CA VAL A 129 2.50 13.48 15.77
C VAL A 129 1.38 12.72 16.49
N ILE A 130 1.06 11.51 16.03
CA ILE A 130 0.00 10.66 16.62
C ILE A 130 0.36 10.33 18.08
N VAL A 131 1.57 9.83 18.30
CA VAL A 131 2.01 9.44 19.65
C VAL A 131 2.10 10.65 20.60
N ASN A 132 2.51 11.82 20.09
CA ASN A 132 2.51 13.07 20.86
C ASN A 132 1.08 13.51 21.22
N LEU A 133 0.12 13.41 20.30
CA LEU A 133 -1.29 13.73 20.57
C LEU A 133 -1.88 12.80 21.62
N ILE A 134 -1.64 11.48 21.52
CA ILE A 134 -2.10 10.49 22.51
C ILE A 134 -1.53 10.82 23.89
N ALA A 135 -0.23 11.09 23.97
CA ALA A 135 0.43 11.39 25.25
C ALA A 135 -0.09 12.69 25.91
N ARG A 136 -0.55 13.65 25.12
CA ARG A 136 -1.07 14.95 25.61
C ARG A 136 -2.56 14.96 25.88
N SER A 137 -3.32 13.97 25.41
CA SER A 137 -4.75 13.87 25.69
C SER A 137 -4.99 13.74 27.19
N LYS A 138 -6.03 14.46 27.68
CA LYS A 138 -6.47 14.45 29.07
C LYS A 138 -7.58 13.47 29.35
N ALA A 139 -7.97 12.66 28.35
CA ALA A 139 -8.97 11.63 28.53
C ALA A 139 -8.54 10.58 29.58
N GLU A 140 -9.49 9.95 30.23
CA GLU A 140 -9.23 9.03 31.34
C GLU A 140 -8.63 7.71 30.83
N THR A 141 -9.22 7.12 29.78
CA THR A 141 -8.79 5.83 29.26
C THR A 141 -7.83 5.96 28.06
N GLN A 142 -7.01 4.95 27.84
CA GLN A 142 -6.09 4.94 26.68
C GLN A 142 -6.85 4.93 25.36
N ALA A 143 -7.97 4.20 25.28
CA ALA A 143 -8.83 4.16 24.10
C ALA A 143 -9.39 5.55 23.75
N GLU A 144 -9.85 6.30 24.74
CA GLU A 144 -10.32 7.69 24.54
C GLU A 144 -9.20 8.62 24.10
N ARG A 145 -7.98 8.47 24.65
CA ARG A 145 -6.79 9.24 24.23
C ARG A 145 -6.43 8.98 22.77
N ILE A 146 -6.54 7.72 22.33
CA ILE A 146 -6.36 7.33 20.92
C ILE A 146 -7.43 7.96 20.05
N ALA A 147 -8.69 7.91 20.47
CA ALA A 147 -9.82 8.53 19.75
C ALA A 147 -9.66 10.06 19.64
N ASP A 148 -9.21 10.73 20.71
CA ASP A 148 -8.92 12.17 20.71
C ASP A 148 -7.80 12.54 19.73
N ALA A 149 -6.76 11.73 19.67
CA ALA A 149 -5.67 11.90 18.70
C ALA A 149 -6.19 11.69 17.27
N ALA A 150 -6.98 10.63 17.04
CA ALA A 150 -7.54 10.29 15.73
C ALA A 150 -8.49 11.36 15.19
N ARG A 151 -9.22 12.10 16.04
CA ARG A 151 -10.08 13.23 15.63
C ARG A 151 -9.28 14.47 15.18
N GLN A 152 -8.01 14.59 15.57
CA GLN A 152 -7.17 15.76 15.28
C GLN A 152 -6.32 15.57 14.01
N ILE A 153 -6.09 14.34 13.59
CA ILE A 153 -5.29 14.03 12.39
C ILE A 153 -6.18 13.95 11.16
N GLU A 154 -5.65 14.38 10.02
CA GLU A 154 -6.32 14.37 8.72
C GLU A 154 -5.46 13.66 7.68
N GLY A 155 -6.10 13.08 6.66
CA GLY A 155 -5.46 12.31 5.61
C GLY A 155 -5.74 10.83 5.71
N ALA A 156 -4.85 10.01 5.17
CA ALA A 156 -5.02 8.55 5.15
C ALA A 156 -4.31 7.92 6.35
N PHE A 157 -5.03 7.13 7.14
CA PHE A 157 -4.40 6.34 8.20
C PHE A 157 -5.17 5.07 8.54
N SER A 158 -4.46 3.95 8.54
CA SER A 158 -4.85 2.74 9.25
C SER A 158 -3.80 2.49 10.32
N LEU A 159 -4.22 2.56 11.59
CA LEU A 159 -3.36 2.41 12.75
C LEU A 159 -3.58 1.07 13.42
N VAL A 160 -2.49 0.47 13.86
CA VAL A 160 -2.50 -0.66 14.80
C VAL A 160 -1.66 -0.25 15.99
N ILE A 161 -2.27 -0.23 17.16
CA ILE A 161 -1.67 0.30 18.39
C ILE A 161 -1.79 -0.76 19.49
N THR A 162 -0.68 -1.16 20.08
CA THR A 162 -0.69 -1.87 21.36
C THR A 162 -0.52 -0.90 22.51
N THR A 163 -1.31 -1.11 23.55
CA THR A 163 -1.23 -0.40 24.84
C THR A 163 -0.79 -1.38 25.95
N ASN A 164 -0.91 -1.01 27.20
CA ASN A 164 -0.64 -1.92 28.31
C ASN A 164 -1.66 -3.09 28.40
N ASP A 165 -2.90 -2.86 27.95
CA ASP A 165 -4.03 -3.76 28.21
C ASP A 165 -4.87 -4.07 26.97
N SER A 166 -4.60 -3.43 25.84
CA SER A 166 -5.43 -3.59 24.65
C SER A 166 -4.64 -3.45 23.35
N LEU A 167 -5.13 -4.12 22.32
CA LEU A 167 -4.78 -3.92 20.92
C LEU A 167 -5.88 -3.09 20.26
N VAL A 168 -5.50 -1.98 19.65
CA VAL A 168 -6.45 -1.02 19.05
C VAL A 168 -6.19 -0.88 17.56
N GLY A 169 -7.24 -1.02 16.74
CA GLY A 169 -7.25 -0.69 15.32
C GLY A 169 -8.03 0.57 15.07
N VAL A 170 -7.50 1.50 14.27
CA VAL A 170 -8.21 2.74 13.89
C VAL A 170 -8.13 2.92 12.39
N ARG A 171 -9.26 3.21 11.73
CA ARG A 171 -9.31 3.51 10.30
C ARG A 171 -9.79 4.94 10.09
N ASP A 172 -9.15 5.69 9.19
CA ASP A 172 -9.52 7.08 8.89
C ASP A 172 -10.99 7.22 8.43
N PRO A 173 -11.60 8.42 8.54
CA PRO A 173 -13.02 8.63 8.21
C PRO A 173 -13.36 8.39 6.74
N GLN A 174 -12.38 8.42 5.83
CA GLN A 174 -12.54 8.09 4.42
C GLN A 174 -12.25 6.61 4.14
N GLY A 175 -11.59 5.92 5.07
CA GLY A 175 -11.19 4.53 4.86
C GLY A 175 -10.24 4.33 3.69
N PHE A 176 -9.33 5.31 3.44
CA PHE A 176 -8.41 5.25 2.31
C PHE A 176 -7.57 3.99 2.27
N ARG A 177 -7.13 3.51 3.45
CA ARG A 177 -6.31 2.31 3.55
C ARG A 177 -7.10 1.18 4.18
N PRO A 178 -6.91 -0.04 3.66
CA PRO A 178 -7.62 -1.19 4.21
C PRO A 178 -7.10 -1.54 5.61
N LEU A 179 -8.03 -1.96 6.45
CA LEU A 179 -7.78 -2.58 7.75
C LEU A 179 -8.87 -3.62 7.99
N CYS A 180 -8.48 -4.81 8.42
CA CYS A 180 -9.42 -5.89 8.66
C CYS A 180 -9.14 -6.59 10.00
N LEU A 181 -10.21 -7.20 10.54
CA LEU A 181 -10.24 -7.98 11.77
C LEU A 181 -10.33 -9.46 11.42
N GLY A 182 -9.48 -10.26 12.02
CA GLY A 182 -9.51 -11.72 11.99
C GLY A 182 -9.53 -12.32 13.40
N LYS A 183 -9.84 -13.60 13.48
CA LYS A 183 -9.91 -14.36 14.71
C LYS A 183 -8.97 -15.57 14.65
N THR A 184 -8.12 -15.72 15.65
CA THR A 184 -7.38 -16.97 15.92
C THR A 184 -8.26 -17.91 16.74
N GLU A 185 -7.78 -19.06 17.13
CA GLU A 185 -8.54 -19.98 17.98
C GLU A 185 -8.95 -19.33 19.31
N ASN A 186 -8.07 -18.55 19.94
CA ASN A 186 -8.29 -17.97 21.26
C ASN A 186 -8.05 -16.45 21.34
N GLY A 187 -7.91 -15.78 20.20
CA GLY A 187 -7.61 -14.36 20.17
C GLY A 187 -8.03 -13.69 18.86
N TYR A 188 -7.47 -12.52 18.61
CA TYR A 188 -7.83 -11.68 17.47
C TYR A 188 -6.61 -11.06 16.80
N VAL A 189 -6.75 -10.74 15.53
CA VAL A 189 -5.71 -10.14 14.70
C VAL A 189 -6.28 -8.97 13.90
N LEU A 190 -5.52 -7.87 13.84
CA LEU A 190 -5.74 -6.76 12.92
C LEU A 190 -4.70 -6.82 11.81
N SER A 191 -5.08 -6.57 10.56
CA SER A 191 -4.17 -6.59 9.42
C SER A 191 -4.57 -5.61 8.34
N SER A 192 -3.58 -5.12 7.59
CA SER A 192 -3.85 -4.35 6.36
C SER A 192 -4.60 -5.14 5.30
N GLU A 193 -4.34 -6.45 5.18
CA GLU A 193 -4.96 -7.32 4.18
C GLU A 193 -5.33 -8.69 4.76
N SER A 194 -6.39 -9.28 4.20
CA SER A 194 -6.87 -10.62 4.61
C SER A 194 -5.88 -11.75 4.32
N CYS A 195 -4.99 -11.60 3.32
CA CYS A 195 -3.97 -12.62 3.01
C CYS A 195 -3.00 -12.91 4.16
N ALA A 196 -2.86 -12.00 5.13
CA ALA A 196 -2.06 -12.25 6.33
C ALA A 196 -2.71 -13.30 7.25
N PHE A 197 -4.05 -13.37 7.25
CA PHE A 197 -4.79 -14.33 8.08
C PHE A 197 -4.55 -15.77 7.63
N ASP A 198 -4.48 -16.03 6.32
CA ASP A 198 -4.18 -17.36 5.79
C ASP A 198 -2.80 -17.86 6.27
N ALA A 199 -1.80 -16.96 6.32
CA ALA A 199 -0.45 -17.30 6.78
C ALA A 199 -0.38 -17.71 8.26
N ILE A 200 -1.28 -17.20 9.10
CA ILE A 200 -1.32 -17.46 10.54
C ILE A 200 -2.53 -18.29 10.96
N LYS A 201 -3.28 -18.83 10.00
CA LYS A 201 -4.50 -19.62 10.22
C LYS A 201 -5.56 -18.89 11.05
N ALA A 202 -5.70 -17.58 10.86
CA ALA A 202 -6.78 -16.80 11.44
C ALA A 202 -7.97 -16.77 10.48
N GLU A 203 -9.19 -16.75 11.02
CA GLU A 203 -10.43 -16.60 10.26
C GLU A 203 -10.70 -15.11 10.02
N PHE A 204 -11.01 -14.74 8.77
CA PHE A 204 -11.46 -13.39 8.45
C PHE A 204 -12.85 -13.13 9.06
N ILE A 205 -12.99 -12.06 9.83
CA ILE A 205 -14.29 -11.65 10.40
C ILE A 205 -14.92 -10.57 9.52
N ARG A 206 -14.26 -9.41 9.39
CA ARG A 206 -14.76 -8.25 8.64
C ARG A 206 -13.67 -7.22 8.37
N HIS A 207 -13.98 -6.28 7.51
CA HIS A 207 -13.22 -5.03 7.41
C HIS A 207 -13.62 -4.07 8.54
N ILE A 208 -12.70 -3.19 8.92
CA ILE A 208 -12.97 -2.08 9.83
C ILE A 208 -13.60 -0.96 9.01
N ASP A 209 -14.69 -0.39 9.47
CA ASP A 209 -15.39 0.67 8.74
C ASP A 209 -14.63 2.02 8.79
N PRO A 210 -14.85 2.91 7.82
CA PRO A 210 -14.33 4.28 7.88
C PRO A 210 -14.78 4.99 9.16
N GLY A 211 -13.83 5.65 9.85
CA GLY A 211 -14.09 6.34 11.11
C GLY A 211 -14.31 5.44 12.32
N GLU A 212 -14.06 4.13 12.18
CA GLU A 212 -14.20 3.15 13.25
C GLU A 212 -12.88 2.94 14.01
N MET A 213 -13.00 2.72 15.30
CA MET A 213 -11.97 2.23 16.21
C MET A 213 -12.42 0.90 16.83
N VAL A 214 -11.61 -0.13 16.67
CA VAL A 214 -11.78 -1.46 17.27
C VAL A 214 -10.81 -1.61 18.43
N ILE A 215 -11.29 -2.09 19.56
CA ILE A 215 -10.53 -2.34 20.78
C ILE A 215 -10.64 -3.80 21.11
N ILE A 216 -9.52 -4.45 21.31
CA ILE A 216 -9.37 -5.88 21.62
C ILE A 216 -8.63 -6.00 22.93
N ASP A 217 -9.26 -6.61 23.92
CA ASP A 217 -8.70 -6.91 25.24
C ASP A 217 -9.20 -8.26 25.76
N ASP A 218 -8.90 -8.59 27.01
CA ASP A 218 -9.33 -9.86 27.65
C ASP A 218 -10.84 -10.03 27.72
N SER A 219 -11.63 -8.95 27.60
CA SER A 219 -13.09 -9.02 27.54
C SER A 219 -13.63 -9.32 26.13
N GLY A 220 -12.76 -9.34 25.12
CA GLY A 220 -13.09 -9.61 23.74
C GLY A 220 -12.93 -8.38 22.84
N VAL A 221 -13.75 -8.31 21.77
CA VAL A 221 -13.73 -7.23 20.78
C VAL A 221 -14.90 -6.30 21.01
N ARG A 222 -14.62 -5.02 21.06
CA ARG A 222 -15.62 -3.95 20.99
C ARG A 222 -15.19 -2.90 19.98
N SER A 223 -16.16 -2.21 19.40
CA SER A 223 -15.87 -1.14 18.45
C SER A 223 -16.71 0.10 18.74
N THR A 224 -16.21 1.23 18.25
CA THR A 224 -16.90 2.52 18.33
C THR A 224 -16.58 3.35 17.10
N ILE A 225 -17.54 4.15 16.65
CA ILE A 225 -17.30 5.20 15.66
C ILE A 225 -16.72 6.39 16.42
N TYR A 226 -15.42 6.67 16.19
CA TYR A 226 -14.74 7.79 16.83
C TYR A 226 -14.89 9.11 16.05
N ALA A 227 -15.09 9.00 14.73
CA ALA A 227 -15.21 10.14 13.85
C ALA A 227 -16.61 10.77 13.93
N GLU A 228 -16.66 12.07 13.68
CA GLU A 228 -17.92 12.80 13.53
C GLU A 228 -18.64 12.29 12.27
N PRO A 229 -19.98 12.00 12.33
CA PRO A 229 -20.70 11.39 11.21
C PRO A 229 -20.56 12.14 9.88
N GLU A 230 -20.52 13.48 9.92
CA GLU A 230 -20.35 14.34 8.75
C GLU A 230 -18.98 14.29 8.10
N LYS A 231 -17.98 13.77 8.79
CA LYS A 231 -16.62 13.55 8.26
C LYS A 231 -16.45 12.17 7.62
N ILE A 232 -17.39 11.26 7.84
CA ILE A 232 -17.33 9.91 7.28
C ILE A 232 -17.80 9.94 5.84
N ASP A 233 -16.83 9.83 4.92
CA ASP A 233 -17.07 9.79 3.46
C ASP A 233 -16.16 8.73 2.83
N LYS A 234 -16.69 7.53 2.62
CA LYS A 234 -15.90 6.39 2.14
C LYS A 234 -15.22 6.68 0.81
N LYS A 235 -13.89 6.54 0.78
CA LYS A 235 -13.01 6.80 -0.38
C LYS A 235 -11.83 5.81 -0.39
N LEU A 236 -12.12 4.52 -0.47
CA LEU A 236 -11.07 3.51 -0.55
C LEU A 236 -10.16 3.76 -1.77
N CYS A 237 -8.85 3.71 -1.57
CA CYS A 237 -7.89 3.88 -2.65
C CYS A 237 -8.05 2.79 -3.71
N VAL A 238 -8.44 3.14 -4.94
CA VAL A 238 -8.65 2.18 -6.03
C VAL A 238 -7.34 1.48 -6.46
N PHE A 239 -6.18 2.08 -6.19
CA PHE A 239 -4.87 1.47 -6.44
C PHE A 239 -4.60 0.21 -5.61
N GLU A 240 -5.35 -0.03 -4.53
CA GLU A 240 -5.31 -1.30 -3.82
C GLU A 240 -5.72 -2.45 -4.75
N TYR A 241 -6.76 -2.27 -5.56
CA TYR A 241 -7.19 -3.26 -6.55
C TYR A 241 -6.27 -3.34 -7.76
N ILE A 242 -5.72 -2.20 -8.22
CA ILE A 242 -4.86 -2.15 -9.40
C ILE A 242 -3.52 -2.83 -9.12
N TYR A 243 -2.86 -2.47 -8.01
CA TYR A 243 -1.45 -2.83 -7.79
C TYR A 243 -1.11 -3.31 -6.38
N PHE A 244 -1.51 -2.56 -5.31
CA PHE A 244 -0.88 -2.75 -4.00
C PHE A 244 -1.26 -4.04 -3.31
N ALA A 245 -2.54 -4.39 -3.26
CA ALA A 245 -2.98 -5.58 -2.57
C ALA A 245 -2.55 -6.86 -3.28
N ARG A 246 -2.31 -7.91 -2.52
CA ARG A 246 -2.10 -9.25 -3.09
C ARG A 246 -3.37 -9.76 -3.75
N GLY A 247 -3.20 -10.56 -4.82
CA GLY A 247 -4.34 -11.09 -5.57
C GLY A 247 -5.29 -11.96 -4.76
N ASP A 248 -4.78 -12.64 -3.74
CA ASP A 248 -5.55 -13.49 -2.83
C ASP A 248 -6.27 -12.72 -1.71
N SER A 249 -6.11 -11.39 -1.64
CA SER A 249 -6.80 -10.54 -0.67
C SER A 249 -8.23 -10.19 -1.11
N HIS A 250 -9.10 -10.02 -0.10
CA HIS A 250 -10.37 -9.33 -0.23
C HIS A 250 -10.29 -7.99 0.47
N ILE A 251 -10.80 -6.93 -0.17
CA ILE A 251 -10.83 -5.58 0.40
C ILE A 251 -12.23 -5.03 0.23
N ASP A 252 -12.85 -4.60 1.33
CA ASP A 252 -14.20 -4.03 1.39
C ASP A 252 -15.26 -4.84 0.59
N GLY A 253 -15.17 -6.19 0.70
CA GLY A 253 -16.09 -7.12 0.06
C GLY A 253 -15.71 -7.55 -1.35
N GLN A 254 -14.73 -6.91 -2.00
CA GLN A 254 -14.30 -7.17 -3.37
C GLN A 254 -13.02 -8.02 -3.43
N SER A 255 -13.00 -9.05 -4.26
CA SER A 255 -11.80 -9.84 -4.56
C SER A 255 -10.83 -9.06 -5.43
N VAL A 256 -9.58 -8.91 -4.99
CA VAL A 256 -8.51 -8.25 -5.76
C VAL A 256 -8.21 -9.02 -7.06
N TYR A 257 -8.14 -10.35 -7.00
CA TYR A 257 -7.91 -11.18 -8.18
C TYR A 257 -8.99 -11.00 -9.23
N GLN A 258 -10.27 -11.04 -8.80
CA GLN A 258 -11.39 -10.88 -9.72
C GLN A 258 -11.44 -9.48 -10.34
N SER A 259 -11.13 -8.44 -9.55
CA SER A 259 -11.03 -7.06 -10.06
C SER A 259 -10.00 -6.94 -11.17
N ARG A 260 -8.81 -7.53 -10.98
CA ARG A 260 -7.75 -7.52 -12.02
C ARG A 260 -8.13 -8.33 -13.26
N LEU A 261 -8.79 -9.48 -13.13
CA LEU A 261 -9.34 -10.21 -14.28
C LEU A 261 -10.34 -9.34 -15.04
N ASN A 262 -11.23 -8.66 -14.32
CA ASN A 262 -12.22 -7.77 -14.91
C ASN A 262 -11.57 -6.56 -15.60
N MET A 263 -10.50 -5.96 -15.02
CA MET A 263 -9.74 -4.89 -15.69
C MET A 263 -9.21 -5.34 -17.05
N GLY A 264 -8.68 -6.56 -17.13
CA GLY A 264 -8.25 -7.14 -18.40
C GLY A 264 -9.39 -7.34 -19.41
N ARG A 265 -10.56 -7.79 -18.95
CA ARG A 265 -11.76 -7.90 -19.78
C ARG A 265 -12.20 -6.53 -20.31
N GLU A 266 -12.24 -5.50 -19.44
CA GLU A 266 -12.63 -4.16 -19.84
C GLU A 266 -11.61 -3.53 -20.81
N LEU A 267 -10.30 -3.76 -20.62
CA LEU A 267 -9.27 -3.36 -21.58
C LEU A 267 -9.54 -3.96 -22.98
N TYR A 268 -9.93 -5.24 -23.07
CA TYR A 268 -10.30 -5.84 -24.35
C TYR A 268 -11.55 -5.20 -24.93
N ASN A 269 -12.57 -4.95 -24.11
CA ASN A 269 -13.80 -4.29 -24.56
C ASN A 269 -13.55 -2.92 -25.19
N GLU A 270 -12.58 -2.17 -24.64
CA GLU A 270 -12.22 -0.83 -25.12
C GLU A 270 -11.29 -0.86 -26.34
N THR A 271 -10.43 -1.87 -26.48
CA THR A 271 -9.38 -1.88 -27.51
C THR A 271 -9.68 -2.79 -28.71
N LYS A 272 -10.16 -4.00 -28.45
CA LYS A 272 -10.42 -5.06 -29.46
C LYS A 272 -9.26 -5.24 -30.46
N TYR A 273 -8.01 -5.21 -29.94
CA TYR A 273 -6.83 -5.33 -30.80
C TYR A 273 -6.74 -6.74 -31.41
N ASP A 274 -6.42 -6.77 -32.72
CA ASP A 274 -6.03 -8.00 -33.42
C ASP A 274 -4.53 -8.23 -33.20
N ALA A 275 -4.19 -9.28 -32.47
CA ALA A 275 -2.82 -9.63 -32.10
C ALA A 275 -2.62 -11.15 -32.07
N ASP A 276 -1.37 -11.59 -32.06
CA ASP A 276 -1.04 -13.01 -32.11
C ASP A 276 -0.95 -13.62 -30.71
N ILE A 277 -0.55 -12.81 -29.70
CA ILE A 277 -0.45 -13.23 -28.29
C ILE A 277 -0.79 -12.07 -27.35
N VAL A 278 -1.27 -12.43 -26.15
CA VAL A 278 -1.35 -11.56 -24.98
C VAL A 278 -0.25 -11.95 -24.02
N MET A 279 0.47 -10.98 -23.49
CA MET A 279 1.47 -11.20 -22.44
C MET A 279 1.44 -10.08 -21.40
N SER A 280 2.10 -10.30 -20.27
CA SER A 280 2.14 -9.34 -19.19
C SER A 280 3.56 -8.86 -18.91
N ILE A 281 3.66 -7.69 -18.26
CA ILE A 281 4.83 -7.36 -17.46
C ILE A 281 4.63 -8.05 -16.10
N PRO A 282 5.47 -9.05 -15.76
CA PRO A 282 5.29 -9.80 -14.52
C PRO A 282 5.77 -9.02 -13.29
N ASP A 283 5.12 -9.11 -12.12
CA ASP A 283 3.96 -9.95 -11.79
C ASP A 283 2.63 -9.17 -11.86
N SER A 284 2.67 -7.84 -11.80
CA SER A 284 1.54 -6.94 -11.60
C SER A 284 0.49 -7.02 -12.72
N GLY A 285 0.93 -7.04 -13.97
CA GLY A 285 0.06 -7.13 -15.14
C GLY A 285 -0.53 -8.51 -15.41
N THR A 286 -0.06 -9.58 -14.74
CA THR A 286 -0.36 -10.96 -15.14
C THR A 286 -1.84 -11.30 -15.05
N THR A 287 -2.52 -10.94 -13.97
CA THR A 287 -3.94 -11.25 -13.80
C THR A 287 -4.81 -10.49 -14.80
N ALA A 288 -4.49 -9.23 -15.08
CA ALA A 288 -5.20 -8.44 -16.09
C ALA A 288 -4.96 -9.02 -17.51
N ALA A 289 -3.73 -9.47 -17.82
CA ALA A 289 -3.43 -10.13 -19.09
C ALA A 289 -4.21 -11.43 -19.27
N LEU A 290 -4.39 -12.24 -18.23
CA LEU A 290 -5.26 -13.41 -18.26
C LEU A 290 -6.72 -13.02 -18.52
N GLY A 291 -7.20 -11.93 -17.91
CA GLY A 291 -8.55 -11.39 -18.16
C GLY A 291 -8.75 -10.96 -19.61
N TYR A 292 -7.78 -10.24 -20.17
CA TYR A 292 -7.76 -9.83 -21.57
C TYR A 292 -7.76 -11.04 -22.51
N ALA A 293 -6.86 -12.01 -22.28
CA ALA A 293 -6.75 -13.21 -23.10
C ALA A 293 -8.05 -14.04 -23.11
N ARG A 294 -8.68 -14.21 -21.92
CA ARG A 294 -9.99 -14.90 -21.82
C ARG A 294 -11.09 -14.19 -22.59
N ALA A 295 -11.14 -12.87 -22.54
CA ALA A 295 -12.17 -12.07 -23.20
C ALA A 295 -11.97 -12.01 -24.72
N SER A 296 -10.72 -11.93 -25.19
CA SER A 296 -10.38 -11.81 -26.61
C SER A 296 -10.31 -13.14 -27.35
N GLY A 297 -10.08 -14.25 -26.65
CA GLY A 297 -9.72 -15.54 -27.26
C GLY A 297 -8.27 -15.61 -27.78
N ILE A 298 -7.48 -14.54 -27.67
CA ILE A 298 -6.08 -14.51 -28.05
C ILE A 298 -5.27 -15.29 -26.99
N PRO A 299 -4.35 -16.21 -27.37
CA PRO A 299 -3.63 -17.02 -26.40
C PRO A 299 -2.72 -16.15 -25.50
N PHE A 300 -2.72 -16.45 -24.20
CA PHE A 300 -1.73 -15.91 -23.26
C PHE A 300 -0.40 -16.64 -23.41
N ALA A 301 0.71 -15.91 -23.43
CA ALA A 301 2.04 -16.46 -23.46
C ALA A 301 3.00 -15.71 -22.52
N GLU A 302 3.87 -16.43 -21.86
CA GLU A 302 4.96 -15.83 -21.05
C GLU A 302 6.14 -15.45 -21.98
N GLY A 303 6.11 -14.23 -22.50
CA GLY A 303 7.20 -13.69 -23.36
C GLY A 303 8.28 -12.91 -22.56
N LEU A 304 8.02 -12.64 -21.28
CA LEU A 304 8.97 -12.05 -20.33
C LEU A 304 9.11 -12.94 -19.11
N VAL A 305 10.33 -13.25 -18.72
CA VAL A 305 10.65 -14.03 -17.52
C VAL A 305 11.30 -13.12 -16.48
N LYS A 306 10.74 -13.16 -15.25
CA LYS A 306 11.27 -12.40 -14.12
C LYS A 306 12.30 -13.24 -13.35
N ASN A 307 13.45 -12.63 -13.06
CA ASN A 307 14.41 -13.21 -12.11
C ASN A 307 13.82 -13.12 -10.68
N ARG A 308 13.47 -14.26 -10.11
CA ARG A 308 12.84 -14.37 -8.79
C ARG A 308 13.75 -13.91 -7.64
N TYR A 309 15.06 -13.89 -7.83
CA TYR A 309 16.05 -13.45 -6.84
C TYR A 309 16.37 -11.95 -6.93
N SER A 310 15.84 -11.25 -7.95
CA SER A 310 15.97 -9.79 -8.05
C SER A 310 14.90 -9.11 -7.21
N GLY A 311 15.31 -8.44 -6.13
CA GLY A 311 14.46 -7.58 -5.32
C GLY A 311 13.98 -6.33 -6.07
N ARG A 312 13.25 -5.41 -5.37
CA ARG A 312 12.94 -4.09 -5.92
C ARG A 312 14.24 -3.35 -6.20
N THR A 313 14.38 -2.87 -7.44
CA THR A 313 15.50 -2.00 -7.83
C THR A 313 15.24 -0.60 -7.26
N PHE A 314 16.09 -0.15 -6.34
CA PHE A 314 16.11 1.25 -5.92
C PHE A 314 16.39 2.15 -7.13
N ILE A 315 15.88 3.39 -7.07
CA ILE A 315 16.11 4.37 -8.14
C ILE A 315 17.61 4.58 -8.28
N LYS A 316 18.14 4.19 -9.44
CA LYS A 316 19.54 4.40 -9.79
C LYS A 316 19.72 5.79 -10.41
N PRO A 317 20.83 6.50 -10.13
CA PRO A 317 20.99 7.89 -10.54
C PRO A 317 21.12 8.08 -12.05
N ASN A 318 21.68 7.15 -12.81
CA ASN A 318 21.87 7.30 -14.25
C ASN A 318 21.02 6.34 -15.09
N GLN A 319 20.85 6.66 -16.39
CA GLN A 319 20.00 5.92 -17.32
C GLN A 319 20.54 4.50 -17.60
N GLU A 320 21.86 4.34 -17.73
CA GLU A 320 22.48 3.04 -18.01
C GLU A 320 22.28 2.05 -16.86
N GLU A 321 22.43 2.52 -15.63
CA GLU A 321 22.19 1.69 -14.45
C GLU A 321 20.71 1.30 -14.32
N ARG A 322 19.76 2.17 -14.72
CA ARG A 322 18.34 1.84 -14.75
C ARG A 322 18.04 0.78 -15.80
N GLU A 323 18.62 0.89 -17.00
CA GLU A 323 18.46 -0.12 -18.07
C GLU A 323 19.04 -1.47 -17.64
N LEU A 324 20.25 -1.48 -17.06
CA LEU A 324 20.87 -2.69 -16.53
C LEU A 324 20.00 -3.32 -15.43
N ALA A 325 19.45 -2.51 -14.52
CA ALA A 325 18.61 -3.00 -13.44
C ALA A 325 17.32 -3.69 -13.96
N VAL A 326 16.69 -3.15 -15.02
CA VAL A 326 15.55 -3.79 -15.67
C VAL A 326 15.97 -5.09 -16.36
N ARG A 327 17.09 -5.10 -17.08
CA ARG A 327 17.63 -6.30 -17.77
C ARG A 327 18.05 -7.40 -16.79
N MET A 328 18.55 -7.06 -15.60
CA MET A 328 18.83 -8.04 -14.54
C MET A 328 17.55 -8.65 -13.94
N LYS A 329 16.44 -7.94 -14.05
CA LYS A 329 15.17 -8.35 -13.48
C LYS A 329 14.27 -9.09 -14.46
N LEU A 330 14.30 -8.71 -15.75
CA LEU A 330 13.42 -9.22 -16.79
C LEU A 330 14.23 -9.65 -18.02
N ASN A 331 13.87 -10.80 -18.60
CA ASN A 331 14.40 -11.28 -19.87
C ASN A 331 13.29 -11.60 -20.84
N ALA A 332 13.42 -11.12 -22.10
CA ALA A 332 12.53 -11.50 -23.18
C ALA A 332 12.89 -12.89 -23.73
N LEU A 333 11.87 -13.63 -24.19
CA LEU A 333 12.01 -14.93 -24.81
C LEU A 333 11.84 -14.79 -26.35
N PRO A 334 12.93 -14.73 -27.17
CA PRO A 334 12.84 -14.48 -28.61
C PRO A 334 11.98 -15.50 -29.35
N HIS A 335 12.00 -16.77 -28.94
CA HIS A 335 11.20 -17.83 -29.57
C HIS A 335 9.68 -17.71 -29.32
N ILE A 336 9.28 -16.92 -28.31
CA ILE A 336 7.87 -16.63 -28.04
C ILE A 336 7.43 -15.35 -28.74
N VAL A 337 8.25 -14.28 -28.67
CA VAL A 337 7.86 -12.93 -29.11
C VAL A 337 8.25 -12.65 -30.59
N GLY A 338 9.19 -13.40 -31.16
CA GLY A 338 9.72 -13.16 -32.50
C GLY A 338 8.65 -13.19 -33.58
N GLY A 339 8.55 -12.14 -34.40
CA GLY A 339 7.58 -11.98 -35.48
C GLY A 339 6.13 -11.77 -35.05
N LYS A 340 5.84 -11.66 -33.75
CA LYS A 340 4.47 -11.56 -33.21
C LYS A 340 4.00 -10.11 -33.02
N ARG A 341 2.71 -9.89 -33.22
CA ARG A 341 1.96 -8.73 -32.72
C ARG A 341 1.51 -9.05 -31.31
N ILE A 342 1.88 -8.21 -30.35
CA ILE A 342 1.78 -8.51 -28.93
C ILE A 342 0.86 -7.49 -28.26
N VAL A 343 -0.17 -7.95 -27.53
CA VAL A 343 -0.82 -7.13 -26.51
C VAL A 343 -0.03 -7.32 -25.22
N LEU A 344 0.65 -6.26 -24.79
CA LEU A 344 1.47 -6.23 -23.58
C LEU A 344 0.69 -5.49 -22.47
N ILE A 345 0.40 -6.18 -21.37
CA ILE A 345 -0.39 -5.64 -20.26
C ILE A 345 0.51 -5.30 -19.07
N ASP A 346 0.34 -4.07 -18.55
CA ASP A 346 0.92 -3.64 -17.26
C ASP A 346 -0.17 -2.99 -16.38
N ASP A 347 0.13 -2.77 -15.10
CA ASP A 347 -0.78 -2.14 -14.14
C ASP A 347 -0.87 -0.63 -14.34
N SER A 348 0.27 0.05 -14.47
CA SER A 348 0.34 1.52 -14.51
C SER A 348 1.63 2.02 -15.17
N ILE A 349 1.61 3.24 -15.71
CA ILE A 349 2.80 3.99 -16.13
C ILE A 349 2.90 5.27 -15.30
N VAL A 350 3.98 5.39 -14.51
CA VAL A 350 4.25 6.59 -13.69
C VAL A 350 5.21 7.52 -14.41
N ARG A 351 6.44 7.06 -14.70
CA ARG A 351 7.52 7.83 -15.36
C ARG A 351 7.81 7.40 -16.79
N GLY A 352 7.27 6.29 -17.26
CA GLY A 352 7.45 5.73 -18.60
C GLY A 352 8.83 5.08 -18.87
N THR A 353 9.84 5.33 -18.05
CA THR A 353 11.21 4.84 -18.28
C THR A 353 11.29 3.31 -18.32
N THR A 354 10.66 2.63 -17.36
CA THR A 354 10.65 1.16 -17.29
C THR A 354 9.92 0.56 -18.49
N SER A 355 8.75 1.10 -18.84
CA SER A 355 7.96 0.63 -19.97
C SER A 355 8.73 0.79 -21.29
N GLY A 356 9.43 1.92 -21.50
CA GLY A 356 10.27 2.13 -22.67
C GLY A 356 11.44 1.12 -22.79
N ILE A 357 12.09 0.78 -21.67
CA ILE A 357 13.14 -0.24 -21.65
C ILE A 357 12.58 -1.63 -22.00
N ILE A 358 11.41 -1.99 -21.48
CA ILE A 358 10.76 -3.28 -21.75
C ILE A 358 10.33 -3.37 -23.22
N VAL A 359 9.70 -2.31 -23.76
CA VAL A 359 9.35 -2.25 -25.19
C VAL A 359 10.58 -2.42 -26.07
N LYS A 360 11.69 -1.70 -25.76
CA LYS A 360 12.98 -1.86 -26.47
C LYS A 360 13.46 -3.31 -26.42
N MET A 361 13.48 -3.94 -25.26
CA MET A 361 13.89 -5.34 -25.09
C MET A 361 13.07 -6.31 -25.95
N LEU A 362 11.75 -6.13 -26.00
CA LEU A 362 10.86 -6.96 -26.81
C LEU A 362 11.08 -6.75 -28.32
N LYS A 363 11.30 -5.51 -28.75
CA LYS A 363 11.67 -5.21 -30.16
C LYS A 363 13.01 -5.83 -30.53
N GLU A 364 14.03 -5.74 -29.66
CA GLU A 364 15.33 -6.40 -29.84
C GLU A 364 15.21 -7.93 -29.90
N ALA A 365 14.24 -8.52 -29.19
CA ALA A 365 13.91 -9.94 -29.24
C ALA A 365 13.09 -10.33 -30.48
N GLY A 366 12.78 -9.37 -31.38
CA GLY A 366 12.11 -9.61 -32.67
C GLY A 366 10.60 -9.44 -32.67
N ALA A 367 9.99 -8.84 -31.65
CA ALA A 367 8.57 -8.52 -31.67
C ALA A 367 8.23 -7.62 -32.88
N LYS A 368 7.16 -7.99 -33.63
CA LYS A 368 6.71 -7.24 -34.83
C LYS A 368 6.03 -5.94 -34.43
N GLU A 369 5.04 -6.01 -33.57
CA GLU A 369 4.29 -4.87 -33.05
C GLU A 369 3.99 -5.09 -31.57
N ILE A 370 3.94 -3.99 -30.79
CA ILE A 370 3.65 -4.00 -29.34
C ILE A 370 2.49 -3.02 -29.06
N TYR A 371 1.37 -3.56 -28.65
CA TYR A 371 0.18 -2.84 -28.23
C TYR A 371 0.14 -2.81 -26.70
N MET A 372 0.64 -1.72 -26.11
CA MET A 372 0.69 -1.55 -24.67
C MET A 372 -0.70 -1.21 -24.14
N CYS A 373 -1.18 -1.99 -23.17
CA CYS A 373 -2.45 -1.77 -22.48
C CYS A 373 -2.20 -1.67 -20.97
N ILE A 374 -2.70 -0.61 -20.37
CA ILE A 374 -2.50 -0.30 -18.96
C ILE A 374 -3.81 -0.47 -18.22
N SER A 375 -3.82 -1.28 -17.14
CA SER A 375 -5.04 -1.61 -16.40
C SER A 375 -5.48 -0.53 -15.41
N SER A 376 -4.86 0.65 -15.44
CA SER A 376 -5.30 1.86 -14.77
C SER A 376 -5.56 3.00 -15.75
N PRO A 377 -6.30 4.06 -15.36
CA PRO A 377 -6.26 5.34 -16.04
C PRO A 377 -4.87 6.02 -15.96
N THR A 378 -4.70 7.13 -16.68
CA THR A 378 -3.50 7.97 -16.61
C THR A 378 -3.32 8.57 -15.22
N ILE A 379 -2.09 8.52 -14.67
CA ILE A 379 -1.74 9.12 -13.38
C ILE A 379 -1.25 10.54 -13.62
N GLU A 380 -2.10 11.53 -13.36
CA GLU A 380 -1.85 12.94 -13.69
C GLU A 380 -1.60 13.81 -12.45
N TYR A 381 -1.97 13.33 -11.28
CA TYR A 381 -1.91 14.07 -10.03
C TYR A 381 -1.13 13.35 -8.95
N SER A 382 -0.48 14.11 -8.08
CA SER A 382 0.24 13.58 -6.92
C SER A 382 -0.70 12.86 -5.96
N CYS A 383 -0.21 11.83 -5.28
CA CYS A 383 -0.95 11.20 -4.18
C CYS A 383 -0.50 11.80 -2.85
N HIS A 384 -1.46 12.32 -2.07
CA HIS A 384 -1.23 12.85 -0.72
C HIS A 384 -1.67 11.86 0.38
N TYR A 385 -2.17 10.67 0.00
CA TYR A 385 -2.78 9.67 0.88
C TYR A 385 -1.95 8.39 1.02
N GLY A 386 -0.62 8.47 0.75
CA GLY A 386 0.32 7.40 1.08
C GLY A 386 0.82 6.55 -0.10
N ILE A 387 0.73 7.02 -1.36
CA ILE A 387 1.49 6.49 -2.50
C ILE A 387 2.67 7.42 -2.78
N ASP A 388 3.85 6.85 -3.06
CA ASP A 388 5.06 7.63 -3.38
C ASP A 388 5.04 8.14 -4.83
N THR A 389 4.07 9.01 -5.13
CA THR A 389 3.95 9.78 -6.37
C THR A 389 3.81 11.26 -6.03
N SER A 390 4.60 11.71 -5.06
CA SER A 390 4.46 13.04 -4.45
C SER A 390 4.89 14.19 -5.36
N VAL A 391 5.73 13.95 -6.38
CA VAL A 391 6.25 15.00 -7.27
C VAL A 391 5.54 14.94 -8.62
N ARG A 392 4.59 15.85 -8.85
CA ARG A 392 3.77 15.87 -10.08
C ARG A 392 4.59 15.95 -11.38
N LYS A 393 5.72 16.68 -11.37
CA LYS A 393 6.62 16.80 -12.54
C LYS A 393 7.26 15.47 -12.98
N GLU A 394 7.27 14.47 -12.11
CA GLU A 394 7.78 13.14 -12.44
C GLU A 394 6.71 12.21 -13.06
N LEU A 395 5.43 12.63 -13.02
CA LEU A 395 4.32 11.92 -13.65
C LEU A 395 4.30 12.23 -15.13
N ILE A 396 4.57 11.24 -15.98
CA ILE A 396 4.65 11.47 -17.42
C ILE A 396 3.30 11.98 -17.99
N ALA A 397 2.18 11.45 -17.51
CA ALA A 397 0.85 11.83 -17.96
C ALA A 397 0.40 13.22 -17.44
N ALA A 398 1.11 13.83 -16.47
CA ALA A 398 0.85 15.21 -16.05
C ALA A 398 1.35 16.24 -17.08
N THR A 399 2.23 15.83 -18.01
CA THR A 399 2.91 16.73 -18.94
C THR A 399 2.84 16.28 -20.40
N HIS A 400 2.43 15.04 -20.68
CA HIS A 400 2.37 14.47 -22.02
C HIS A 400 1.01 13.85 -22.29
N THR A 401 0.55 13.95 -23.52
CA THR A 401 -0.62 13.22 -24.04
C THR A 401 -0.34 11.73 -24.17
N VAL A 402 -1.37 10.92 -24.29
CA VAL A 402 -1.24 9.45 -24.49
C VAL A 402 -0.41 9.13 -25.74
N ASP A 403 -0.56 9.91 -26.81
CA ASP A 403 0.22 9.71 -28.04
C ASP A 403 1.70 10.04 -27.85
N GLU A 404 2.02 11.13 -27.13
CA GLU A 404 3.40 11.48 -26.79
C GLU A 404 4.02 10.43 -25.85
N ILE A 405 3.26 9.87 -24.90
CA ILE A 405 3.73 8.77 -24.03
C ILE A 405 3.99 7.51 -24.87
N ARG A 406 3.09 7.17 -25.80
CA ARG A 406 3.29 6.06 -26.75
C ARG A 406 4.61 6.21 -27.50
N ASP A 407 4.88 7.39 -28.05
CA ASP A 407 6.08 7.68 -28.82
C ASP A 407 7.34 7.67 -27.94
N PHE A 408 7.23 8.16 -26.71
CA PHE A 408 8.31 8.12 -25.70
C PHE A 408 8.70 6.68 -25.35
N ILE A 409 7.72 5.79 -25.08
CA ILE A 409 7.99 4.38 -24.77
C ILE A 409 8.24 3.53 -26.01
N LYS A 410 8.05 4.08 -27.23
CA LYS A 410 8.23 3.42 -28.54
C LYS A 410 7.31 2.22 -28.76
N ALA A 411 6.12 2.23 -28.18
CA ALA A 411 5.08 1.25 -28.47
C ALA A 411 4.34 1.59 -29.79
N ASP A 412 3.84 0.57 -30.48
CA ASP A 412 3.05 0.78 -31.71
C ASP A 412 1.65 1.32 -31.39
N LYS A 413 1.07 0.91 -30.25
CA LYS A 413 -0.17 1.46 -29.69
C LYS A 413 -0.05 1.57 -28.17
N LEU A 414 -0.79 2.51 -27.58
CA LEU A 414 -0.93 2.66 -26.12
C LEU A 414 -2.38 2.92 -25.78
N HIS A 415 -2.89 2.20 -24.79
CA HIS A 415 -4.22 2.40 -24.24
C HIS A 415 -4.21 2.27 -22.73
N TYR A 416 -4.87 3.18 -22.05
CA TYR A 416 -5.14 3.15 -20.61
C TYR A 416 -6.59 2.79 -20.39
N LEU A 417 -6.87 1.94 -19.43
CA LEU A 417 -8.24 1.61 -19.04
C LEU A 417 -8.98 2.89 -18.65
N SER A 418 -10.16 3.10 -19.19
CA SER A 418 -10.99 4.24 -18.83
C SER A 418 -11.40 4.17 -17.35
N ARG A 419 -11.72 5.32 -16.74
CA ARG A 419 -12.25 5.36 -15.37
C ARG A 419 -13.55 4.55 -15.26
N GLU A 420 -14.40 4.65 -16.27
CA GLU A 420 -15.65 3.89 -16.35
C GLU A 420 -15.39 2.38 -16.45
N GLY A 421 -14.40 1.95 -17.24
CA GLY A 421 -13.96 0.56 -17.31
C GLY A 421 -13.42 0.06 -15.99
N LEU A 422 -12.61 0.88 -15.28
CA LEU A 422 -12.11 0.57 -13.95
C LEU A 422 -13.26 0.41 -12.94
N CYS A 423 -14.25 1.32 -12.94
CA CYS A 423 -15.44 1.21 -12.08
C CYS A 423 -16.23 -0.08 -12.36
N ARG A 424 -16.38 -0.47 -13.63
CA ARG A 424 -17.03 -1.74 -13.98
C ARG A 424 -16.21 -2.97 -13.55
N ALA A 425 -14.89 -2.85 -13.50
CA ALA A 425 -13.99 -3.93 -13.06
C ALA A 425 -14.06 -4.17 -11.55
N VAL A 426 -14.33 -3.12 -10.76
CA VAL A 426 -14.46 -3.14 -9.29
C VAL A 426 -15.95 -3.04 -8.91
N SER A 427 -16.78 -3.95 -9.44
CA SER A 427 -18.23 -3.81 -9.48
C SER A 427 -18.94 -3.93 -8.13
N ASP A 428 -18.32 -4.56 -7.12
CA ASP A 428 -18.93 -4.77 -5.81
C ASP A 428 -18.72 -3.57 -4.86
N VAL A 429 -17.95 -2.56 -5.32
CA VAL A 429 -17.75 -1.28 -4.61
C VAL A 429 -18.36 -0.15 -5.44
N LYS A 430 -19.12 0.73 -4.80
CA LYS A 430 -19.69 1.88 -5.49
C LYS A 430 -18.59 2.81 -5.97
N PRO A 431 -18.69 3.39 -7.19
CA PRO A 431 -17.68 4.34 -7.69
C PRO A 431 -17.43 5.52 -6.75
N ASP A 432 -18.49 6.02 -6.08
CA ASP A 432 -18.38 7.13 -5.14
C ASP A 432 -17.66 6.76 -3.85
N ASP A 433 -17.54 5.46 -3.53
CA ASP A 433 -16.80 4.95 -2.38
C ASP A 433 -15.30 4.75 -2.68
N LEU A 434 -14.83 5.11 -3.89
CA LEU A 434 -13.46 4.94 -4.34
C LEU A 434 -12.72 6.29 -4.47
N CYS A 435 -11.45 6.31 -4.06
CA CYS A 435 -10.55 7.43 -4.28
C CYS A 435 -9.89 7.33 -5.66
N PHE A 436 -10.09 8.34 -6.49
CA PHE A 436 -9.49 8.52 -7.82
C PHE A 436 -8.57 9.75 -7.90
N ALA A 437 -8.19 10.34 -6.76
CA ALA A 437 -7.48 11.63 -6.71
C ALA A 437 -6.22 11.68 -7.59
N CYS A 438 -5.46 10.59 -7.69
CA CYS A 438 -4.28 10.52 -8.56
C CYS A 438 -4.60 10.53 -10.07
N PHE A 439 -5.86 10.30 -10.46
CA PHE A 439 -6.31 10.34 -11.85
C PHE A 439 -7.03 11.63 -12.21
N ASN A 440 -7.81 12.23 -11.29
CA ASN A 440 -8.70 13.36 -11.58
C ASN A 440 -8.40 14.64 -10.79
N GLY A 441 -7.50 14.57 -9.78
CA GLY A 441 -7.18 15.73 -8.93
C GLY A 441 -8.26 16.09 -7.90
N ASP A 442 -9.27 15.23 -7.70
CA ASP A 442 -10.34 15.45 -6.73
C ASP A 442 -9.95 14.84 -5.38
N TYR A 443 -9.51 15.69 -4.47
CA TYR A 443 -9.04 15.31 -3.14
C TYR A 443 -10.16 15.50 -2.11
N SER A 444 -10.65 14.40 -1.55
CA SER A 444 -11.72 14.40 -0.53
C SER A 444 -11.29 14.94 0.84
N VAL A 445 -9.98 14.96 1.12
CA VAL A 445 -9.39 15.64 2.28
C VAL A 445 -8.48 16.75 1.79
N ALA A 446 -8.60 17.93 2.38
CA ALA A 446 -7.84 19.09 1.98
C ALA A 446 -6.31 18.84 2.04
N VAL A 447 -5.63 19.24 0.99
CA VAL A 447 -4.17 19.22 0.92
C VAL A 447 -3.70 20.65 1.16
N PRO A 448 -2.88 20.91 2.21
CA PRO A 448 -2.32 22.24 2.45
C PRO A 448 -1.48 22.71 1.26
N ALA A 449 -1.55 24.03 0.94
CA ALA A 449 -0.87 24.62 -0.21
C ALA A 449 0.66 24.42 -0.19
N ASP A 450 1.26 24.32 0.98
CA ASP A 450 2.69 24.01 1.18
C ASP A 450 3.05 22.55 0.86
N GLN A 451 2.06 21.68 0.67
CA GLN A 451 2.21 20.27 0.27
C GLN A 451 1.78 19.99 -1.19
N GLU A 452 1.15 20.94 -1.88
CA GLU A 452 0.70 20.76 -3.27
C GLU A 452 1.84 20.47 -4.26
N GLU A 453 3.06 20.92 -3.98
CA GLU A 453 4.25 20.66 -4.81
C GLU A 453 4.97 19.34 -4.49
N GLY A 454 4.41 18.50 -3.64
CA GLY A 454 4.89 17.14 -3.41
C GLY A 454 6.16 17.07 -2.56
N VAL A 455 6.11 17.59 -1.36
CA VAL A 455 7.27 17.59 -0.46
C VAL A 455 7.28 16.32 0.41
N LYS A 456 7.90 15.25 -0.10
CA LYS A 456 8.15 14.01 0.66
C LYS A 456 8.91 14.24 1.98
N TYR A 457 9.67 15.33 2.06
CA TYR A 457 10.60 15.65 3.15
C TYR A 457 10.22 16.87 3.97
N VAL A 458 8.93 17.23 3.99
CA VAL A 458 8.42 18.42 4.72
C VAL A 458 8.78 18.43 6.21
N LEU A 459 9.00 17.26 6.80
CA LEU A 459 9.33 17.11 8.22
C LEU A 459 10.84 16.93 8.49
N GLU A 460 11.69 17.04 7.46
CA GLU A 460 13.16 17.10 7.55
C GLU A 460 13.63 18.57 7.58
#